data_45e477362a011664d762917aff653e3f
#
_entry.id   45e477362a011664d762917aff653e3f
#
_cell.length_a   1.000
_cell.length_b   1.000
_cell.length_c   1.000
_cell.angle_alpha   90.00
_cell.angle_beta   90.00
_cell.angle_gamma   90.00
#
_symmetry.space_group_name_H-M   'P 1'
#
loop_
_entity.id
_entity.type
_entity.pdbx_description
1 polymer ?
#
loop_
_entity_poly.entity_id
_entity_poly.type
_entity_poly.pdbx_seq_one_letter_code
_entity_poly.pdbx_strand_id
1 'polypeptide(L)' 'MGIMVEYEYRVMVFARDVSRGDLSRAVAAEAEYGHWELSRLRLYLGGARKVWLRRRIIRVQRTV' A
#
# COMPACT_ATOMS: atom_id res chain seq x y z
N MET A 1 -4.12 8.86 -28.85
CA MET A 1 -3.74 7.89 -27.82
C MET A 1 -3.22 8.65 -26.60
N GLY A 2 -3.81 8.42 -25.45
CA GLY A 2 -3.42 9.07 -24.21
C GLY A 2 -3.07 8.06 -23.13
N ILE A 3 -2.27 8.48 -22.17
CA ILE A 3 -1.92 7.67 -21.00
C ILE A 3 -2.52 8.36 -19.79
N MET A 4 -3.35 7.64 -19.06
CA MET A 4 -3.87 8.09 -17.77
C MET A 4 -3.14 7.32 -16.67
N VAL A 5 -2.69 8.06 -15.67
CA VAL A 5 -2.08 7.47 -14.48
C VAL A 5 -3.03 7.71 -13.31
N GLU A 6 -3.47 6.62 -12.71
CA GLU A 6 -4.32 6.64 -11.54
C GLU A 6 -3.63 5.90 -10.41
N TYR A 7 -4.03 6.19 -9.19
CA TYR A 7 -3.55 5.46 -8.02
C TYR A 7 -4.73 4.78 -7.34
N GLU A 8 -4.54 3.55 -6.93
CA GLU A 8 -5.45 2.92 -6.00
C GLU A 8 -4.78 2.80 -4.65
N TYR A 9 -5.57 2.84 -3.61
CA TYR A 9 -5.10 2.85 -2.23
C TYR A 9 -5.64 1.67 -1.47
N ARG A 10 -4.85 1.17 -0.56
CA ARG A 10 -5.23 0.08 0.33
C ARG A 10 -4.74 0.41 1.73
N VAL A 11 -5.55 0.07 2.73
CA VAL A 11 -5.22 0.31 4.13
C VAL A 11 -5.09 -1.03 4.84
N MET A 12 -4.00 -1.17 5.60
CA MET A 12 -3.77 -2.32 6.47
C MET A 12 -3.66 -1.83 7.91
N VAL A 13 -4.35 -2.49 8.82
CA VAL A 13 -4.31 -2.16 10.25
C VAL A 13 -3.63 -3.30 11.00
N PHE A 14 -2.64 -2.97 11.82
CA PHE A 14 -1.90 -3.95 12.62
C PHE A 14 -2.12 -3.69 14.09
N ALA A 15 -2.52 -4.72 14.82
CA ALA A 15 -2.66 -4.65 16.27
C ALA A 15 -1.27 -4.50 16.93
N ARG A 16 -1.28 -4.00 18.16
CA ARG A 16 -0.04 -3.74 18.89
C ARG A 16 0.84 -4.97 19.12
N ASP A 17 0.23 -6.15 19.16
CA ASP A 17 0.93 -7.42 19.38
C ASP A 17 1.65 -7.96 18.15
N VAL A 18 1.40 -7.36 16.98
CA VAL A 18 2.13 -7.72 15.77
C VAL A 18 3.55 -7.15 15.86
N SER A 19 4.55 -8.00 15.70
CA SER A 19 5.94 -7.57 15.78
C SER A 19 6.30 -6.67 14.61
N ARG A 20 7.34 -5.84 14.82
CA ARG A 20 7.88 -4.99 13.74
C ARG A 20 8.33 -5.82 12.54
N GLY A 21 8.94 -6.98 12.79
CA GLY A 21 9.37 -7.87 11.73
C GLY A 21 8.20 -8.46 10.95
N ASP A 22 7.12 -8.82 11.63
CA ASP A 22 5.92 -9.34 10.97
C ASP A 22 5.23 -8.26 10.13
N LEU A 23 5.14 -7.04 10.66
CA LEU A 23 4.60 -5.91 9.90
C LEU A 23 5.44 -5.66 8.65
N SER A 24 6.75 -5.63 8.79
CA SER A 24 7.67 -5.40 7.67
C SER A 24 7.52 -6.48 6.60
N ARG A 25 7.41 -7.74 7.01
CA ARG A 25 7.21 -8.86 6.07
C ARG A 25 5.86 -8.76 5.36
N ALA A 26 4.82 -8.38 6.08
CA ALA A 26 3.49 -8.22 5.49
C ALA A 26 3.48 -7.11 4.43
N VAL A 27 4.09 -5.97 4.73
CA VAL A 27 4.20 -4.87 3.77
C VAL A 27 5.06 -5.25 2.58
N ALA A 28 6.18 -5.93 2.83
CA ALA A 28 7.07 -6.40 1.76
C ALA A 28 6.37 -7.41 0.84
N ALA A 29 5.54 -8.28 1.38
CA ALA A 29 4.77 -9.23 0.59
C ALA A 29 3.79 -8.50 -0.34
N GLU A 30 3.11 -7.48 0.15
CA GLU A 30 2.21 -6.68 -0.68
C GLU A 30 2.98 -5.97 -1.80
N ALA A 31 4.18 -5.46 -1.51
CA ALA A 31 5.03 -4.83 -2.51
C ALA A 31 5.48 -5.83 -3.58
N GLU A 32 5.84 -7.04 -3.17
CA GLU A 32 6.35 -8.07 -4.08
C GLU A 32 5.26 -8.68 -4.95
N TYR A 33 4.14 -9.06 -4.35
CA TYR A 33 3.09 -9.79 -5.06
C TYR A 33 2.01 -8.90 -5.65
N GLY A 34 1.77 -7.73 -5.07
CA GLY A 34 0.73 -6.82 -5.52
C GLY A 34 1.24 -5.52 -6.11
N HIS A 35 2.55 -5.32 -6.16
CA HIS A 35 3.18 -4.07 -6.61
C HIS A 35 2.73 -2.86 -5.81
N TRP A 36 2.36 -3.08 -4.54
CA TRP A 36 1.97 -2.01 -3.64
C TRP A 36 3.20 -1.33 -3.08
N GLU A 37 3.16 -0.01 -2.98
CA GLU A 37 4.21 0.75 -2.32
C GLU A 37 3.68 1.41 -1.06
N LEU A 38 4.55 1.61 -0.08
CA LEU A 38 4.20 2.27 1.16
C LEU A 38 4.00 3.76 0.90
N SER A 39 2.78 4.23 1.20
CA SER A 39 2.46 5.65 1.06
C SER A 39 2.56 6.37 2.40
N ARG A 40 2.07 5.74 3.47
CA ARG A 40 2.05 6.36 4.78
C ARG A 40 1.99 5.30 5.87
N LEU A 41 2.64 5.58 6.98
CA LEU A 41 2.57 4.77 8.20
C LEU A 41 2.19 5.70 9.35
N ARG A 42 1.22 5.28 10.15
CA ARG A 42 0.84 6.02 11.35
C ARG A 42 0.83 5.09 12.56
N LEU A 43 1.44 5.59 13.63
CA LEU A 43 1.46 4.93 14.92
C LEU A 43 0.38 5.56 15.81
N TYR A 44 -0.36 4.71 16.50
CA TYR A 44 -1.40 5.16 17.42
C TYR A 44 -0.97 4.90 18.85
N LEU A 45 -1.56 5.64 19.78
CA LEU A 45 -1.40 5.37 21.20
C LEU A 45 -1.86 3.95 21.49
N GLY A 46 -1.09 3.23 22.29
CA GLY A 46 -1.37 1.81 22.57
C GLY A 46 -0.66 0.85 21.64
N GLY A 47 0.05 1.33 20.63
CA GLY A 47 0.91 0.51 19.78
C GLY A 47 0.28 -0.04 18.51
N ALA A 48 -0.98 0.26 18.23
CA ALA A 48 -1.58 -0.09 16.94
C ALA A 48 -0.97 0.73 15.81
N ARG A 49 -0.93 0.16 14.63
CA ARG A 49 -0.32 0.81 13.45
C ARG A 49 -1.25 0.72 12.26
N LYS A 50 -1.26 1.76 11.47
CA LYS A 50 -2.05 1.80 10.23
C LYS A 50 -1.11 2.13 9.08
N VAL A 51 -1.21 1.33 8.02
CA VAL A 51 -0.34 1.45 6.85
C VAL A 51 -1.21 1.74 5.65
N TRP A 52 -0.87 2.82 4.93
CA TRP A 52 -1.50 3.14 3.65
C TRP A 52 -0.55 2.72 2.55
N LEU A 53 -1.07 1.87 1.67
CA LEU A 53 -0.36 1.42 0.48
C LEU A 53 -1.01 2.06 -0.73
N ARG A 54 -0.23 2.29 -1.76
CA ARG A 54 -0.74 2.76 -3.04
C ARG A 54 -0.12 1.97 -4.17
N ARG A 55 -0.83 1.90 -5.26
CA ARG A 55 -0.36 1.24 -6.46
C ARG A 55 -0.75 2.09 -7.66
N ARG A 56 0.20 2.28 -8.56
CA ARG A 56 -0.05 3.04 -9.77
C ARG A 56 -0.73 2.14 -10.81
N ILE A 57 -1.81 2.63 -11.36
CA ILE A 57 -2.52 1.99 -12.45
C ILE A 57 -2.30 2.83 -13.69
N ILE A 58 -1.70 2.24 -14.71
CA ILE A 58 -1.47 2.92 -15.98
C ILE A 58 -2.52 2.44 -16.95
N ARG A 59 -3.32 3.38 -17.45
CA ARG A 59 -4.34 3.09 -18.46
C ARG A 59 -3.96 3.79 -19.75
N VAL A 60 -3.97 3.03 -20.83
CA VAL A 60 -3.75 3.57 -22.17
C VAL A 60 -5.10 3.74 -22.83
N GLN A 61 -5.42 4.98 -23.16
CA GLN A 61 -6.65 5.28 -23.90
C GLN A 61 -6.33 5.34 -25.37
N ARG A 62 -7.11 4.60 -26.16
CA ARG A 62 -7.04 4.70 -27.61
C ARG A 62 -8.12 5.65 -28.08
N THR A 63 -7.70 6.69 -28.76
CA THR A 63 -8.60 7.54 -29.54
C THR A 63 -8.64 7.00 -30.95
N VAL A 64 -9.81 6.67 -31.39
CA VAL A 64 -10.00 6.16 -32.75
C VAL A 64 -10.48 7.29 -33.64
#